data_9862e31188a5b9ddd9b2eaeaebb21312
#
_entry.id   9862e31188a5b9ddd9b2eaeaebb21312
#
_cell.length_a   1.000
_cell.length_b   1.000
_cell.length_c   1.000
_cell.angle_alpha   90.00
_cell.angle_beta   90.00
_cell.angle_gamma   90.00
#
_symmetry.space_group_name_H-M   'P 1'
#
loop_
_entity.id
_entity.type
_entity.pdbx_description
1 polymer ?
#
loop_
_entity_poly.entity_id
_entity_poly.type
_entity_poly.pdbx_seq_one_letter_code
_entity_poly.pdbx_strand_id
1 'polypeptide(L)'
;MKNIDYPVGAAFIALVLTCFGAGFFFGSSKIGEALSGLILSIFSSYVFFFLTVTLKDRSEKKKIMNIIHPKLERMVSSMDVAIHNSILFPNQSCRPMPNANKLTVEDLENLIEVDALNISLKGFRSFYYQYDVKAETYIDQLILDTTLPFESQLEDIRPYYYMLEHDIVKILTDIENSPYLKFSGHRLKYDKSFVFDKQIFIDYWLLVKTLETYVKVKWH
;
A
#
# COMPACT_ATOMS: atom_id res chain seq x y z
N MET A 1 -15.24 5.01 -1.70
CA MET A 1 -16.23 4.08 -1.07
C MET A 1 -17.56 4.71 -0.64
N LYS A 2 -17.94 5.90 -1.11
CA LYS A 2 -19.14 6.62 -0.61
C LYS A 2 -20.48 6.29 -1.30
N ASN A 3 -20.53 5.58 -2.43
CA ASN A 3 -21.72 5.59 -3.27
C ASN A 3 -22.48 4.27 -3.46
N ILE A 4 -22.04 3.16 -2.87
CA ILE A 4 -22.73 1.88 -3.08
C ILE A 4 -23.81 1.64 -2.01
N ASP A 5 -23.66 2.21 -0.82
CA ASP A 5 -24.57 1.94 0.31
C ASP A 5 -25.88 2.77 0.26
N TYR A 6 -25.87 3.95 -0.40
CA TYR A 6 -27.04 4.81 -0.50
C TYR A 6 -28.20 4.19 -1.33
N PRO A 7 -27.96 3.66 -2.54
CA PRO A 7 -29.07 3.10 -3.31
C PRO A 7 -29.66 1.84 -2.68
N VAL A 8 -28.83 1.01 -2.03
CA VAL A 8 -29.29 -0.19 -1.34
C VAL A 8 -30.12 0.16 -0.10
N GLY A 9 -29.66 1.13 0.69
CA GLY A 9 -30.41 1.65 1.84
C GLY A 9 -31.72 2.33 1.43
N ALA A 10 -31.70 3.14 0.36
CA ALA A 10 -32.90 3.80 -0.15
C ALA A 10 -33.93 2.80 -0.72
N ALA A 11 -33.47 1.80 -1.47
CA ALA A 11 -34.32 0.72 -1.98
C ALA A 11 -34.96 -0.07 -0.83
N PHE A 12 -34.20 -0.33 0.22
CA PHE A 12 -34.71 -1.01 1.42
C PHE A 12 -35.77 -0.18 2.15
N ILE A 13 -35.53 1.11 2.38
CA ILE A 13 -36.51 2.01 3.01
C ILE A 13 -37.78 2.08 2.15
N ALA A 14 -37.66 2.20 0.83
CA ALA A 14 -38.78 2.20 -0.08
C ALA A 14 -39.57 0.90 -0.03
N LEU A 15 -38.89 -0.25 0.03
CA LEU A 15 -39.52 -1.56 0.19
C LEU A 15 -40.32 -1.64 1.51
N VAL A 16 -39.72 -1.24 2.63
CA VAL A 16 -40.37 -1.24 3.95
C VAL A 16 -41.59 -0.35 3.96
N LEU A 17 -41.52 0.86 3.40
CA LEU A 17 -42.65 1.78 3.30
C LEU A 17 -43.78 1.24 2.42
N THR A 18 -43.45 0.62 1.29
CA THR A 18 -44.42 -0.02 0.40
C THR A 18 -45.11 -1.18 1.09
N CYS A 19 -44.38 -1.94 1.88
CA CYS A 19 -44.91 -3.08 2.64
C CYS A 19 -45.82 -2.65 3.79
N PHE A 20 -45.46 -1.59 4.51
CA PHE A 20 -46.32 -1.00 5.55
C PHE A 20 -47.64 -0.47 4.94
N GLY A 21 -47.52 0.21 3.78
CA GLY A 21 -48.68 0.68 3.04
C GLY A 21 -49.58 -0.46 2.59
N ALA A 22 -49.02 -1.51 2.00
CA ALA A 22 -49.80 -2.69 1.57
C ALA A 22 -50.48 -3.42 2.75
N GLY A 23 -49.76 -3.59 3.86
CA GLY A 23 -50.32 -4.20 5.09
C GLY A 23 -51.49 -3.39 5.67
N PHE A 24 -51.42 -2.07 5.60
CA PHE A 24 -52.52 -1.19 6.07
C PHE A 24 -53.76 -1.28 5.17
N PHE A 25 -53.60 -1.40 3.85
CA PHE A 25 -54.72 -1.50 2.91
C PHE A 25 -55.33 -2.90 2.82
N PHE A 26 -54.56 -3.94 3.03
CA PHE A 26 -55.02 -5.35 2.88
C PHE A 26 -55.12 -6.13 4.20
N GLY A 27 -54.95 -5.49 5.33
CA GLY A 27 -54.76 -6.13 6.66
C GLY A 27 -55.91 -6.97 7.22
N SER A 28 -57.06 -6.98 6.56
CA SER A 28 -58.23 -7.80 7.01
C SER A 28 -58.51 -9.00 6.11
N SER A 29 -57.71 -9.30 5.12
CA SER A 29 -57.87 -10.41 4.20
C SER A 29 -56.79 -11.48 4.39
N LYS A 30 -57.11 -12.77 4.14
CA LYS A 30 -56.15 -13.89 4.14
C LYS A 30 -54.96 -13.63 3.22
N ILE A 31 -55.15 -12.85 2.18
CA ILE A 31 -54.09 -12.42 1.24
C ILE A 31 -53.17 -11.42 1.93
N GLY A 32 -53.69 -10.52 2.76
CA GLY A 32 -52.87 -9.57 3.53
C GLY A 32 -51.96 -10.25 4.55
N GLU A 33 -52.44 -11.31 5.22
CA GLU A 33 -51.62 -12.11 6.14
C GLU A 33 -50.49 -12.84 5.42
N ALA A 34 -50.78 -13.46 4.27
CA ALA A 34 -49.75 -14.14 3.47
C ALA A 34 -48.70 -13.16 2.91
N LEU A 35 -49.14 -11.99 2.44
CA LEU A 35 -48.23 -10.93 1.98
C LEU A 35 -47.36 -10.41 3.12
N SER A 36 -47.90 -10.15 4.29
CA SER A 36 -47.15 -9.67 5.45
C SER A 36 -46.09 -10.68 5.91
N GLY A 37 -46.43 -11.99 5.90
CA GLY A 37 -45.49 -13.07 6.20
C GLY A 37 -44.32 -13.15 5.20
N LEU A 38 -44.59 -13.02 3.90
CA LEU A 38 -43.57 -13.00 2.85
C LEU A 38 -42.64 -11.80 2.99
N ILE A 39 -43.20 -10.63 3.27
CA ILE A 39 -42.46 -9.40 3.48
C ILE A 39 -41.57 -9.50 4.71
N LEU A 40 -42.09 -10.02 5.83
CA LEU A 40 -41.29 -10.22 7.05
C LEU A 40 -40.14 -11.20 6.81
N SER A 41 -40.35 -12.24 6.00
CA SER A 41 -39.31 -13.20 5.62
C SER A 41 -38.20 -12.55 4.78
N ILE A 42 -38.56 -11.75 3.78
CA ILE A 42 -37.58 -11.00 2.96
C ILE A 42 -36.81 -10.02 3.83
N PHE A 43 -37.50 -9.29 4.71
CA PHE A 43 -36.86 -8.35 5.64
C PHE A 43 -35.87 -9.07 6.56
N SER A 44 -36.28 -10.16 7.19
CA SER A 44 -35.42 -10.93 8.08
C SER A 44 -34.19 -11.49 7.36
N SER A 45 -34.37 -12.00 6.13
CA SER A 45 -33.26 -12.47 5.28
C SER A 45 -32.28 -11.35 4.91
N TYR A 46 -32.81 -10.17 4.59
CA TYR A 46 -31.96 -9.00 4.28
C TYR A 46 -31.18 -8.54 5.51
N VAL A 47 -31.85 -8.42 6.69
CA VAL A 47 -31.14 -8.03 7.93
C VAL A 47 -30.07 -9.05 8.28
N PHE A 48 -30.38 -10.33 8.16
CA PHE A 48 -29.44 -11.41 8.41
C PHE A 48 -28.23 -11.30 7.44
N PHE A 49 -28.47 -11.13 6.14
CA PHE A 49 -27.41 -10.93 5.15
C PHE A 49 -26.56 -9.70 5.46
N PHE A 50 -27.19 -8.57 5.78
CA PHE A 50 -26.48 -7.34 6.13
C PHE A 50 -25.60 -7.52 7.36
N LEU A 51 -26.13 -8.11 8.43
CA LEU A 51 -25.37 -8.31 9.66
C LEU A 51 -24.25 -9.34 9.49
N THR A 52 -24.53 -10.46 8.86
CA THR A 52 -23.58 -11.58 8.82
C THR A 52 -22.54 -11.44 7.70
N VAL A 53 -22.92 -10.89 6.55
CA VAL A 53 -22.01 -10.78 5.40
C VAL A 53 -21.39 -9.39 5.36
N THR A 54 -22.21 -8.35 5.24
CA THR A 54 -21.68 -7.00 4.98
C THR A 54 -20.88 -6.42 6.15
N LEU A 55 -21.39 -6.57 7.38
CA LEU A 55 -20.67 -6.07 8.55
C LEU A 55 -19.42 -6.89 8.86
N LYS A 56 -19.49 -8.21 8.65
CA LYS A 56 -18.34 -9.09 8.82
C LYS A 56 -17.24 -8.73 7.82
N ASP A 57 -17.56 -8.61 6.54
CA ASP A 57 -16.60 -8.24 5.50
C ASP A 57 -15.94 -6.88 5.77
N ARG A 58 -16.74 -5.90 6.23
CA ARG A 58 -16.20 -4.58 6.62
C ARG A 58 -15.25 -4.68 7.81
N SER A 59 -15.60 -5.48 8.82
CA SER A 59 -14.76 -5.70 9.99
C SER A 59 -13.46 -6.39 9.63
N GLU A 60 -13.51 -7.41 8.77
CA GLU A 60 -12.34 -8.14 8.31
C GLU A 60 -11.42 -7.24 7.46
N LYS A 61 -11.97 -6.48 6.51
CA LYS A 61 -11.21 -5.49 5.75
C LYS A 61 -10.53 -4.47 6.66
N LYS A 62 -11.23 -3.94 7.66
CA LYS A 62 -10.63 -3.00 8.61
C LYS A 62 -9.48 -3.62 9.40
N LYS A 63 -9.62 -4.87 9.86
CA LYS A 63 -8.55 -5.58 10.57
C LYS A 63 -7.33 -5.77 9.67
N ILE A 64 -7.53 -6.18 8.43
CA ILE A 64 -6.44 -6.36 7.46
C ILE A 64 -5.75 -5.04 7.16
N MET A 65 -6.51 -3.96 6.96
CA MET A 65 -5.93 -2.63 6.75
C MET A 65 -5.08 -2.17 7.93
N ASN A 66 -5.47 -2.46 9.16
CA ASN A 66 -4.65 -2.16 10.35
C ASN A 66 -3.32 -2.94 10.38
N ILE A 67 -3.26 -4.10 9.73
CA ILE A 67 -2.03 -4.90 9.60
C ILE A 67 -1.16 -4.37 8.47
N ILE A 68 -1.77 -3.98 7.36
CA ILE A 68 -1.07 -3.60 6.13
C ILE A 68 -0.54 -2.17 6.19
N HIS A 69 -1.30 -1.24 6.75
CA HIS A 69 -0.92 0.17 6.81
C HIS A 69 0.48 0.40 7.40
N PRO A 70 0.85 -0.16 8.56
CA PRO A 70 2.20 0.01 9.09
C PRO A 70 3.30 -0.57 8.18
N LYS A 71 2.98 -1.58 7.38
CA LYS A 71 3.93 -2.18 6.43
C LYS A 71 4.17 -1.25 5.25
N LEU A 72 3.10 -0.63 4.72
CA LEU A 72 3.22 0.38 3.67
C LEU A 72 3.98 1.62 4.14
N GLU A 73 3.73 2.08 5.37
CA GLU A 73 4.49 3.19 5.96
C GLU A 73 5.97 2.84 6.12
N ARG A 74 6.30 1.60 6.51
CA ARG A 74 7.70 1.14 6.58
C ARG A 74 8.36 1.12 5.20
N MET A 75 7.66 0.70 4.15
CA MET A 75 8.19 0.76 2.79
C MET A 75 8.56 2.20 2.39
N VAL A 76 7.66 3.15 2.64
CA VAL A 76 7.91 4.57 2.35
C VAL A 76 9.06 5.10 3.19
N SER A 77 9.05 4.88 4.50
CA SER A 77 10.08 5.39 5.39
C SER A 77 11.46 4.76 5.15
N SER A 78 11.53 3.50 4.71
CA SER A 78 12.79 2.88 4.35
C SER A 78 13.45 3.55 3.15
N MET A 79 12.68 4.02 2.18
CA MET A 79 13.18 4.80 1.05
C MET A 79 13.79 6.13 1.51
N ASP A 80 13.11 6.86 2.39
CA ASP A 80 13.62 8.13 2.91
C ASP A 80 14.92 7.93 3.72
N VAL A 81 15.00 6.86 4.51
CA VAL A 81 16.21 6.47 5.24
C VAL A 81 17.33 6.10 4.29
N ALA A 82 17.06 5.32 3.24
CA ALA A 82 18.04 4.93 2.24
C ALA A 82 18.65 6.13 1.51
N ILE A 83 17.81 7.07 1.09
CA ILE A 83 18.24 8.32 0.46
C ILE A 83 19.11 9.13 1.43
N HIS A 84 18.67 9.27 2.68
CA HIS A 84 19.42 10.01 3.68
C HIS A 84 20.82 9.41 3.90
N ASN A 85 20.90 8.11 4.10
CA ASN A 85 22.13 7.42 4.44
C ASN A 85 23.11 7.28 3.27
N SER A 86 22.60 7.04 2.07
CA SER A 86 23.41 6.67 0.94
C SER A 86 23.65 7.82 -0.05
N ILE A 87 22.74 8.80 -0.11
CA ILE A 87 22.84 9.91 -1.07
C ILE A 87 23.18 11.22 -0.35
N LEU A 88 22.42 11.57 0.69
CA LEU A 88 22.61 12.85 1.37
C LEU A 88 23.82 12.86 2.31
N PHE A 89 24.04 11.76 3.05
CA PHE A 89 25.13 11.69 4.02
C PHE A 89 26.52 11.75 3.38
N PRO A 90 26.81 11.08 2.24
CA PRO A 90 28.09 11.23 1.55
C PRO A 90 28.34 12.64 1.05
N ASN A 91 27.29 13.34 0.61
CA ASN A 91 27.34 14.70 0.07
C ASN A 91 27.28 15.78 1.17
N GLN A 92 28.07 15.63 2.25
CA GLN A 92 28.07 16.56 3.40
C GLN A 92 28.37 18.04 3.06
N SER A 93 28.81 18.33 1.85
CA SER A 93 29.00 19.71 1.35
C SER A 93 27.70 20.47 1.12
N CYS A 94 26.55 19.77 1.01
CA CYS A 94 25.24 20.38 0.87
C CYS A 94 24.67 20.78 2.23
N ARG A 95 24.87 22.02 2.66
CA ARG A 95 24.24 22.59 3.87
C ARG A 95 23.32 23.75 3.49
N PRO A 96 22.05 23.76 3.98
CA PRO A 96 21.39 22.76 4.84
C PRO A 96 21.02 21.49 4.07
N MET A 97 21.13 20.32 4.71
CA MET A 97 20.69 19.05 4.11
C MET A 97 19.20 19.13 3.78
N PRO A 98 18.80 18.88 2.52
CA PRO A 98 17.38 18.81 2.17
C PRO A 98 16.72 17.65 2.92
N ASN A 99 15.46 17.83 3.29
CA ASN A 99 14.68 16.78 3.89
C ASN A 99 14.29 15.77 2.80
N ALA A 100 14.65 14.50 2.96
CA ALA A 100 14.39 13.43 1.99
C ALA A 100 12.92 13.39 1.55
N ASN A 101 11.98 13.70 2.46
CA ASN A 101 10.54 13.74 2.17
C ASN A 101 10.12 14.89 1.23
N LYS A 102 10.97 15.91 1.05
CA LYS A 102 10.67 17.10 0.25
C LYS A 102 11.48 17.20 -1.03
N LEU A 103 12.29 16.19 -1.31
CA LEU A 103 13.10 16.17 -2.54
C LEU A 103 12.20 16.16 -3.77
N THR A 104 12.57 16.95 -4.75
CA THR A 104 12.03 16.89 -6.12
C THR A 104 12.85 15.92 -6.96
N VAL A 105 12.35 15.59 -8.16
CA VAL A 105 13.11 14.78 -9.14
C VAL A 105 14.43 15.49 -9.48
N GLU A 106 14.37 16.79 -9.75
CA GLU A 106 15.55 17.60 -10.10
C GLU A 106 16.58 17.64 -8.97
N ASP A 107 16.12 17.76 -7.70
CA ASP A 107 17.01 17.69 -6.54
C ASP A 107 17.71 16.33 -6.49
N LEU A 108 16.95 15.24 -6.67
CA LEU A 108 17.50 13.90 -6.61
C LEU A 108 18.47 13.63 -7.78
N GLU A 109 18.14 14.09 -8.98
CA GLU A 109 19.03 14.02 -10.15
C GLU A 109 20.35 14.73 -9.92
N ASN A 110 20.33 15.88 -9.28
CA ASN A 110 21.53 16.67 -8.99
C ASN A 110 22.35 16.07 -7.83
N LEU A 111 21.69 15.42 -6.88
CA LEU A 111 22.35 14.82 -5.71
C LEU A 111 23.00 13.46 -6.00
N ILE A 112 22.49 12.73 -6.99
CA ILE A 112 23.05 11.41 -7.35
C ILE A 112 24.27 11.62 -8.24
N GLU A 113 25.43 11.64 -7.60
CA GLU A 113 26.72 11.54 -8.28
C GLU A 113 27.19 10.08 -8.22
N VAL A 114 27.13 9.38 -9.35
CA VAL A 114 27.43 7.93 -9.42
C VAL A 114 28.86 7.63 -8.93
N ASP A 115 29.81 8.50 -9.23
CA ASP A 115 31.20 8.34 -8.78
C ASP A 115 31.35 8.48 -7.27
N ALA A 116 30.58 9.40 -6.65
CA ALA A 116 30.55 9.56 -5.19
C ALA A 116 29.93 8.34 -4.49
N LEU A 117 28.94 7.70 -5.12
CA LEU A 117 28.31 6.51 -4.57
C LEU A 117 29.19 5.25 -4.66
N ASN A 118 30.19 5.23 -5.54
CA ASN A 118 31.15 4.13 -5.65
C ASN A 118 32.29 4.20 -4.60
N ILE A 119 32.29 5.19 -3.72
CA ILE A 119 33.28 5.30 -2.64
C ILE A 119 33.08 4.15 -1.64
N SER A 120 34.18 3.52 -1.26
CA SER A 120 34.19 2.42 -0.30
C SER A 120 33.74 2.87 1.09
N LEU A 121 32.77 2.15 1.65
CA LEU A 121 32.30 2.29 3.01
C LEU A 121 33.30 1.69 4.01
N LYS A 122 34.33 2.43 4.40
CA LYS A 122 35.29 1.97 5.41
C LYS A 122 34.57 1.80 6.76
N GLY A 123 34.29 0.56 7.12
CA GLY A 123 33.85 0.20 8.47
C GLY A 123 32.34 0.28 8.73
N PHE A 124 31.50 0.60 7.76
CA PHE A 124 30.07 0.56 7.94
C PHE A 124 29.57 -0.89 7.82
N ARG A 125 28.92 -1.40 8.88
CA ARG A 125 28.17 -2.65 8.81
C ARG A 125 26.72 -2.28 8.51
N SER A 126 26.14 -2.86 7.44
CA SER A 126 24.72 -2.80 7.19
C SER A 126 23.96 -3.23 8.45
N PHE A 127 22.95 -2.48 8.85
CA PHE A 127 22.09 -2.82 10.00
C PHE A 127 21.27 -4.10 9.79
N TYR A 128 21.29 -4.70 8.61
CA TYR A 128 20.55 -5.89 8.25
C TYR A 128 21.37 -7.15 8.50
N TYR A 129 21.58 -7.48 9.79
CA TYR A 129 22.28 -8.71 10.21
C TYR A 129 21.62 -10.01 9.72
N GLN A 130 20.36 -9.96 9.26
CA GLN A 130 19.62 -11.14 8.84
C GLN A 130 20.12 -11.77 7.53
N TYR A 131 20.83 -11.05 6.70
CA TYR A 131 21.14 -11.49 5.34
C TYR A 131 22.62 -11.77 5.05
N ASP A 132 23.49 -11.63 6.03
CA ASP A 132 24.95 -11.85 5.91
C ASP A 132 25.59 -11.12 4.68
N VAL A 133 24.92 -10.06 4.21
CA VAL A 133 25.35 -9.26 3.06
C VAL A 133 26.02 -7.98 3.56
N LYS A 134 27.24 -7.73 3.09
CA LYS A 134 27.99 -6.52 3.44
C LYS A 134 27.90 -5.51 2.31
N ALA A 135 27.49 -4.27 2.63
CA ALA A 135 27.67 -3.16 1.74
C ALA A 135 29.17 -2.77 1.70
N GLU A 136 29.74 -2.72 0.52
CA GLU A 136 31.13 -2.29 0.28
C GLU A 136 31.18 -0.83 -0.18
N THR A 137 30.13 -0.36 -0.82
CA THR A 137 29.98 0.99 -1.37
C THR A 137 28.65 1.61 -0.92
N TYR A 138 28.48 2.93 -1.10
CA TYR A 138 27.19 3.59 -0.87
C TYR A 138 26.11 3.10 -1.84
N ILE A 139 26.46 2.64 -3.05
CA ILE A 139 25.50 1.98 -3.94
C ILE A 139 25.00 0.68 -3.32
N ASP A 140 25.87 -0.15 -2.77
CA ASP A 140 25.45 -1.39 -2.11
C ASP A 140 24.57 -1.10 -0.91
N GLN A 141 24.90 -0.06 -0.13
CA GLN A 141 24.06 0.39 1.00
C GLN A 141 22.67 0.86 0.52
N LEU A 142 22.62 1.68 -0.54
CA LEU A 142 21.35 2.14 -1.12
C LEU A 142 20.48 0.96 -1.56
N ILE A 143 21.07 0.00 -2.24
CA ILE A 143 20.39 -1.20 -2.72
C ILE A 143 19.89 -2.03 -1.54
N LEU A 144 20.70 -2.27 -0.52
CA LEU A 144 20.30 -3.03 0.67
C LEU A 144 19.16 -2.36 1.42
N ASP A 145 19.27 -1.05 1.67
CA ASP A 145 18.30 -0.28 2.44
C ASP A 145 16.96 -0.11 1.69
N THR A 146 16.96 -0.19 0.36
CA THR A 146 15.74 -0.10 -0.45
C THR A 146 15.14 -1.45 -0.81
N THR A 147 15.96 -2.44 -1.18
CA THR A 147 15.46 -3.71 -1.74
C THR A 147 14.95 -4.65 -0.64
N LEU A 148 15.75 -4.90 0.40
CA LEU A 148 15.41 -5.89 1.42
C LEU A 148 14.14 -5.54 2.22
N PRO A 149 13.96 -4.28 2.69
CA PRO A 149 12.71 -3.92 3.37
C PRO A 149 11.49 -4.05 2.47
N PHE A 150 11.62 -3.67 1.19
CA PHE A 150 10.51 -3.76 0.25
C PHE A 150 10.13 -5.21 -0.06
N GLU A 151 11.09 -6.07 -0.40
CA GLU A 151 10.83 -7.49 -0.65
C GLU A 151 10.13 -8.14 0.55
N SER A 152 10.65 -7.94 1.77
CA SER A 152 10.06 -8.48 2.99
C SER A 152 8.63 -7.99 3.22
N GLN A 153 8.36 -6.68 3.05
CA GLN A 153 7.02 -6.14 3.25
C GLN A 153 6.06 -6.59 2.14
N LEU A 154 6.52 -6.70 0.89
CA LEU A 154 5.71 -7.21 -0.23
C LEU A 154 5.30 -8.68 0.00
N GLU A 155 6.22 -9.54 0.43
CA GLU A 155 5.91 -10.93 0.79
C GLU A 155 4.83 -11.02 1.86
N ASP A 156 4.91 -10.17 2.86
CA ASP A 156 3.94 -10.10 3.94
C ASP A 156 2.56 -9.55 3.52
N ILE A 157 2.49 -8.67 2.51
CA ILE A 157 1.26 -8.03 2.04
C ILE A 157 0.58 -8.87 0.96
N ARG A 158 1.34 -9.59 0.12
CA ARG A 158 0.83 -10.36 -1.03
C ARG A 158 -0.35 -11.29 -0.71
N PRO A 159 -0.39 -12.01 0.43
CA PRO A 159 -1.54 -12.84 0.78
C PRO A 159 -2.86 -12.06 0.92
N TYR A 160 -2.80 -10.76 1.06
CA TYR A 160 -3.98 -9.89 1.27
C TYR A 160 -4.38 -9.09 0.04
N TYR A 161 -3.71 -9.26 -1.12
CA TYR A 161 -4.00 -8.50 -2.35
C TYR A 161 -5.47 -8.58 -2.78
N TYR A 162 -6.11 -9.74 -2.60
CA TYR A 162 -7.51 -9.94 -2.95
C TYR A 162 -8.50 -9.11 -2.10
N MET A 163 -8.06 -8.58 -0.97
CA MET A 163 -8.85 -7.72 -0.08
C MET A 163 -8.54 -6.23 -0.22
N LEU A 164 -7.44 -5.89 -0.91
CA LEU A 164 -7.02 -4.52 -1.13
C LEU A 164 -7.79 -3.88 -2.29
N GLU A 165 -7.79 -2.55 -2.30
CA GLU A 165 -8.31 -1.80 -3.44
C GLU A 165 -7.40 -2.02 -4.66
N HIS A 166 -8.01 -2.03 -5.85
CA HIS A 166 -7.28 -2.26 -7.10
C HIS A 166 -6.10 -1.30 -7.30
N ASP A 167 -6.30 -0.03 -6.93
CA ASP A 167 -5.28 1.02 -7.12
C ASP A 167 -4.01 0.72 -6.30
N ILE A 168 -4.16 0.31 -5.03
CA ILE A 168 -2.98 -0.04 -4.21
C ILE A 168 -2.31 -1.31 -4.71
N VAL A 169 -3.08 -2.34 -5.12
CA VAL A 169 -2.51 -3.57 -5.68
C VAL A 169 -1.73 -3.26 -6.95
N LYS A 170 -2.23 -2.37 -7.79
CA LYS A 170 -1.52 -1.91 -8.99
C LYS A 170 -0.20 -1.24 -8.63
N ILE A 171 -0.20 -0.26 -7.70
CA ILE A 171 1.02 0.43 -7.26
C ILE A 171 2.05 -0.58 -6.71
N LEU A 172 1.63 -1.52 -5.87
CA LEU A 172 2.51 -2.53 -5.30
C LEU A 172 3.07 -3.47 -6.38
N THR A 173 2.25 -3.84 -7.36
CA THR A 173 2.68 -4.66 -8.51
C THR A 173 3.66 -3.91 -9.39
N ASP A 174 3.45 -2.61 -9.63
CA ASP A 174 4.36 -1.77 -10.41
C ASP A 174 5.71 -1.63 -9.69
N ILE A 175 5.71 -1.45 -8.37
CA ILE A 175 6.92 -1.45 -7.53
C ILE A 175 7.64 -2.80 -7.64
N GLU A 176 6.94 -3.92 -7.43
CA GLU A 176 7.49 -5.29 -7.49
C GLU A 176 8.10 -5.60 -8.85
N ASN A 177 7.49 -5.11 -9.92
CA ASN A 177 7.93 -5.31 -11.30
C ASN A 177 8.94 -4.27 -11.78
N SER A 178 9.31 -3.29 -10.95
CA SER A 178 10.25 -2.26 -11.34
C SER A 178 11.61 -2.88 -11.75
N PRO A 179 12.26 -2.35 -12.77
CA PRO A 179 13.60 -2.79 -13.16
C PRO A 179 14.59 -2.67 -11.99
N TYR A 180 14.45 -1.64 -11.16
CA TYR A 180 15.33 -1.43 -10.01
C TYR A 180 15.31 -2.61 -9.03
N LEU A 181 14.15 -3.05 -8.55
CA LEU A 181 14.07 -4.18 -7.62
C LEU A 181 14.56 -5.49 -8.25
N LYS A 182 14.21 -5.74 -9.51
CA LYS A 182 14.66 -6.95 -10.22
C LYS A 182 16.17 -7.02 -10.36
N PHE A 183 16.80 -5.93 -10.78
CA PHE A 183 18.25 -5.88 -10.97
C PHE A 183 19.00 -5.80 -9.64
N SER A 184 18.48 -5.06 -8.66
CA SER A 184 19.10 -4.94 -7.33
C SER A 184 19.13 -6.27 -6.60
N GLY A 185 18.04 -7.04 -6.62
CA GLY A 185 17.99 -8.38 -6.05
C GLY A 185 18.99 -9.32 -6.70
N HIS A 186 19.19 -9.20 -8.01
CA HIS A 186 20.20 -10.00 -8.74
C HIS A 186 21.64 -9.62 -8.34
N ARG A 187 21.95 -8.31 -8.25
CA ARG A 187 23.27 -7.83 -7.81
C ARG A 187 23.61 -8.33 -6.41
N LEU A 188 22.69 -8.26 -5.48
CA LEU A 188 22.90 -8.70 -4.11
C LEU A 188 23.19 -10.20 -4.01
N LYS A 189 22.58 -11.01 -4.89
CA LYS A 189 22.68 -12.49 -4.84
C LYS A 189 23.79 -13.07 -5.70
N TYR A 190 24.09 -12.45 -6.85
CA TYR A 190 24.84 -13.16 -7.90
C TYR A 190 25.97 -12.36 -8.57
N ASP A 191 25.85 -11.06 -8.76
CA ASP A 191 26.79 -10.34 -9.60
C ASP A 191 27.00 -8.87 -9.18
N LYS A 192 28.24 -8.53 -8.81
CA LYS A 192 28.64 -7.16 -8.48
C LYS A 192 28.95 -6.30 -9.72
N SER A 193 28.90 -6.85 -10.92
CA SER A 193 29.16 -6.13 -12.18
C SER A 193 28.02 -5.20 -12.61
N PHE A 194 26.91 -5.17 -11.87
CA PHE A 194 25.78 -4.30 -12.14
C PHE A 194 26.22 -2.83 -12.12
N VAL A 195 26.04 -2.17 -13.25
CA VAL A 195 26.21 -0.73 -13.34
C VAL A 195 24.95 -0.06 -12.81
N PHE A 196 25.10 0.75 -11.76
CA PHE A 196 23.99 1.51 -11.22
C PHE A 196 23.48 2.52 -12.24
N ASP A 197 22.22 2.38 -12.62
CA ASP A 197 21.53 3.33 -13.49
C ASP A 197 20.70 4.29 -12.65
N LYS A 198 21.09 5.54 -12.66
CA LYS A 198 20.46 6.63 -11.95
C LYS A 198 18.97 6.79 -12.34
N GLN A 199 18.64 6.68 -13.63
CA GLN A 199 17.26 6.85 -14.09
C GLN A 199 16.36 5.73 -13.58
N ILE A 200 16.83 4.48 -13.62
CA ILE A 200 16.09 3.34 -13.09
C ILE A 200 15.79 3.51 -11.59
N PHE A 201 16.71 4.08 -10.81
CA PHE A 201 16.47 4.38 -9.41
C PHE A 201 15.44 5.52 -9.22
N ILE A 202 15.51 6.59 -10.02
CA ILE A 202 14.58 7.71 -9.97
C ILE A 202 13.16 7.25 -10.29
N ASP A 203 12.99 6.42 -11.32
CA ASP A 203 11.69 5.86 -11.70
C ASP A 203 11.10 5.01 -10.57
N TYR A 204 11.93 4.21 -9.91
CA TYR A 204 11.54 3.45 -8.74
C TYR A 204 11.13 4.34 -7.56
N TRP A 205 11.91 5.38 -7.28
CA TRP A 205 11.57 6.35 -6.24
C TRP A 205 10.22 7.04 -6.50
N LEU A 206 9.91 7.38 -7.76
CA LEU A 206 8.61 7.94 -8.13
C LEU A 206 7.44 6.97 -7.86
N LEU A 207 7.62 5.67 -8.07
CA LEU A 207 6.62 4.68 -7.70
C LEU A 207 6.40 4.66 -6.18
N VAL A 208 7.47 4.76 -5.39
CA VAL A 208 7.36 4.83 -3.92
C VAL A 208 6.70 6.13 -3.47
N LYS A 209 6.96 7.27 -4.14
CA LYS A 209 6.25 8.54 -3.86
C LYS A 209 4.76 8.46 -4.23
N THR A 210 4.40 7.70 -5.24
CA THR A 210 2.99 7.40 -5.57
C THR A 210 2.33 6.60 -4.45
N LEU A 211 3.03 5.59 -3.91
CA LEU A 211 2.57 4.84 -2.74
C LEU A 211 2.41 5.75 -1.50
N GLU A 212 3.38 6.61 -1.22
CA GLU A 212 3.33 7.58 -0.12
C GLU A 212 2.08 8.48 -0.22
N THR A 213 1.83 9.01 -1.41
CA THR A 213 0.66 9.86 -1.67
C THR A 213 -0.64 9.10 -1.43
N TYR A 214 -0.72 7.86 -1.91
CA TYR A 214 -1.88 7.00 -1.69
C TYR A 214 -2.12 6.76 -0.19
N VAL A 215 -1.07 6.41 0.56
CA VAL A 215 -1.14 6.16 2.00
C VAL A 215 -1.64 7.41 2.74
N LYS A 216 -1.09 8.58 2.44
CA LYS A 216 -1.48 9.86 3.08
C LYS A 216 -2.93 10.25 2.78
N VAL A 217 -3.40 10.09 1.56
CA VAL A 217 -4.77 10.51 1.16
C VAL A 217 -5.85 9.59 1.72
N LYS A 218 -5.58 8.30 1.81
CA LYS A 218 -6.60 7.32 2.19
C LYS A 218 -6.73 7.11 3.69
N TRP A 219 -5.67 7.37 4.46
CA TRP A 219 -5.62 6.97 5.88
C TRP A 219 -5.32 8.09 6.86
N HIS A 220 -5.15 9.32 6.38
CA HIS A 220 -5.15 10.54 7.16
C HIS A 220 -6.36 11.42 6.79
#